data_d59014467aa5ddc6783acc9ef0521c6b
#
_entry.id   d59014467aa5ddc6783acc9ef0521c6b
#
_cell.length_a   1.000
_cell.length_b   1.000
_cell.length_c   1.000
_cell.angle_alpha   90.00
_cell.angle_beta   90.00
_cell.angle_gamma   90.00
#
_symmetry.space_group_name_H-M   'P 1'
#
loop_
_entity.id
_entity.type
_entity.pdbx_description
1 polymer ?
#
loop_
_entity_poly.entity_id
_entity_poly.type
_entity_poly.pdbx_seq_one_letter_code
_entity_poly.pdbx_strand_id
1 'polypeptide(L)'
;DVYMDSRSQINVAEKKAIAKAAIAELQPGDSVYIDDGSTVAAMTQFIPHNIQLRVTTTSMSAALEFNKFPNIDVIAIGGRVSKTTKSAAGPIALELLQSMYFKTAFIGVPYITVDGIITSNAIDEIHLKKAAIAQSQRSILLMDSSKIHKEPINIKLASLDDFQMVITDSRADSNFLANCMEKKIQVNIVEP
;
A
#
# COMPACT_ATOMS: atom_id res chain seq x y z
N ASP A 1 -11.86 -9.50 11.80
CA ASP A 1 -10.56 -9.16 11.21
C ASP A 1 -9.88 -10.42 10.69
N VAL A 2 -9.62 -10.47 9.40
CA VAL A 2 -8.88 -11.57 8.78
C VAL A 2 -7.38 -11.32 9.00
N TYR A 3 -6.70 -12.27 9.63
CA TYR A 3 -5.26 -12.17 9.89
C TYR A 3 -4.47 -11.98 8.59
N MET A 4 -3.34 -11.29 8.66
CA MET A 4 -2.46 -11.01 7.51
C MET A 4 -2.08 -12.29 6.76
N ASP A 5 -1.81 -13.38 7.48
CA ASP A 5 -1.44 -14.68 6.90
C ASP A 5 -2.56 -15.24 6.00
N SER A 6 -3.82 -15.14 6.43
CA SER A 6 -4.98 -15.56 5.62
C SER A 6 -5.19 -14.66 4.41
N ARG A 7 -5.02 -13.33 4.58
CA ARG A 7 -5.13 -12.36 3.48
C ARG A 7 -4.08 -12.58 2.39
N SER A 8 -2.88 -13.01 2.75
CA SER A 8 -1.80 -13.29 1.80
C SER A 8 -2.09 -14.48 0.89
N GLN A 9 -3.00 -15.39 1.27
CA GLN A 9 -3.38 -16.57 0.51
C GLN A 9 -4.57 -16.37 -0.44
N ILE A 10 -5.22 -15.20 -0.38
CA ILE A 10 -6.37 -14.85 -1.23
C ILE A 10 -5.90 -13.99 -2.39
N ASN A 11 -6.36 -14.27 -3.62
CA ASN A 11 -6.02 -13.52 -4.84
C ASN A 11 -4.50 -13.39 -5.04
N VAL A 12 -3.79 -14.50 -4.90
CA VAL A 12 -2.30 -14.53 -4.90
C VAL A 12 -1.75 -14.09 -6.25
N ALA A 13 -2.36 -14.55 -7.35
CA ALA A 13 -1.91 -14.23 -8.71
C ALA A 13 -2.06 -12.72 -8.98
N GLU A 14 -3.23 -12.16 -8.65
CA GLU A 14 -3.54 -10.74 -8.78
C GLU A 14 -2.55 -9.88 -7.99
N LYS A 15 -2.32 -10.22 -6.73
CA LYS A 15 -1.38 -9.50 -5.86
C LYS A 15 0.05 -9.54 -6.37
N LYS A 16 0.48 -10.66 -6.93
CA LYS A 16 1.81 -10.78 -7.55
C LYS A 16 1.94 -9.92 -8.79
N ALA A 17 0.93 -9.93 -9.66
CA ALA A 17 0.91 -9.11 -10.87
C ALA A 17 0.93 -7.61 -10.52
N ILE A 18 0.10 -7.18 -9.55
CA ILE A 18 0.06 -5.80 -9.03
C ILE A 18 1.40 -5.42 -8.41
N ALA A 19 1.97 -6.26 -7.57
CA ALA A 19 3.25 -6.02 -6.93
C ALA A 19 4.39 -5.88 -7.95
N LYS A 20 4.42 -6.74 -8.98
CA LYS A 20 5.38 -6.65 -10.08
C LYS A 20 5.25 -5.34 -10.85
N ALA A 21 4.03 -4.89 -11.13
CA ALA A 21 3.80 -3.60 -11.77
C ALA A 21 4.22 -2.42 -10.87
N ALA A 22 4.00 -2.52 -9.56
CA ALA A 22 4.42 -1.51 -8.60
C ALA A 22 5.95 -1.35 -8.54
N ILE A 23 6.71 -2.43 -8.70
CA ILE A 23 8.17 -2.39 -8.76
C ILE A 23 8.67 -1.57 -9.97
N ALA A 24 7.96 -1.55 -11.09
CA ALA A 24 8.33 -0.75 -12.26
C ALA A 24 8.24 0.77 -12.00
N GLU A 25 7.54 1.20 -10.95
CA GLU A 25 7.43 2.60 -10.54
C GLU A 25 8.61 3.08 -9.66
N LEU A 26 9.49 2.18 -9.25
CA LEU A 26 10.67 2.50 -8.44
C LEU A 26 11.82 3.01 -9.30
N GLN A 27 12.53 4.01 -8.79
CA GLN A 27 13.77 4.51 -9.39
C GLN A 27 14.94 4.36 -8.41
N PRO A 28 16.14 4.09 -8.89
CA PRO A 28 17.32 4.06 -8.02
C PRO A 28 17.48 5.35 -7.22
N GLY A 29 17.73 5.22 -5.92
CA GLY A 29 17.88 6.35 -5.00
C GLY A 29 16.58 6.85 -4.37
N ASP A 30 15.43 6.25 -4.71
CA ASP A 30 14.14 6.67 -4.14
C ASP A 30 14.06 6.39 -2.63
N SER A 31 13.44 7.33 -1.91
CA SER A 31 12.91 7.13 -0.56
C SER A 31 11.43 6.78 -0.68
N VAL A 32 11.06 5.56 -0.27
CA VAL A 32 9.70 5.05 -0.44
C VAL A 32 9.09 4.58 0.88
N TYR A 33 7.79 4.79 1.01
CA TYR A 33 7.00 4.15 2.06
C TYR A 33 6.31 2.91 1.50
N ILE A 34 6.50 1.78 2.17
CA ILE A 34 5.88 0.50 1.86
C ILE A 34 4.90 0.15 2.99
N ASP A 35 3.62 0.13 2.66
CA ASP A 35 2.54 -0.14 3.60
C ASP A 35 2.51 -1.60 4.08
N ASP A 36 1.64 -1.91 5.04
CA ASP A 36 1.54 -3.23 5.67
C ASP A 36 0.55 -4.21 5.00
N GLY A 37 -0.03 -3.84 3.86
CA GLY A 37 -0.99 -4.68 3.14
C GLY A 37 -0.38 -5.91 2.46
N SER A 38 -1.15 -7.01 2.34
CA SER A 38 -0.67 -8.25 1.70
C SER A 38 -0.29 -8.08 0.22
N THR A 39 -0.95 -7.18 -0.50
CA THR A 39 -0.59 -6.83 -1.89
C THR A 39 0.75 -6.11 -1.94
N VAL A 40 0.96 -5.16 -1.02
CA VAL A 40 2.20 -4.38 -0.93
C VAL A 40 3.36 -5.27 -0.46
N ALA A 41 3.12 -6.16 0.49
CA ALA A 41 4.12 -7.13 0.96
C ALA A 41 4.65 -8.04 -0.16
N ALA A 42 3.82 -8.34 -1.17
CA ALA A 42 4.24 -9.14 -2.32
C ALA A 42 5.34 -8.47 -3.17
N MET A 43 5.53 -7.15 -3.04
CA MET A 43 6.58 -6.41 -3.76
C MET A 43 7.98 -6.95 -3.45
N THR A 44 8.22 -7.47 -2.23
CA THR A 44 9.52 -8.04 -1.84
C THR A 44 10.00 -9.17 -2.76
N GLN A 45 9.07 -9.87 -3.42
CA GLN A 45 9.38 -10.97 -4.32
C GLN A 45 9.93 -10.54 -5.69
N PHE A 46 9.78 -9.26 -6.05
CA PHE A 46 10.10 -8.74 -7.39
C PHE A 46 11.16 -7.64 -7.38
N ILE A 47 11.71 -7.30 -6.22
CA ILE A 47 12.75 -6.27 -6.08
C ILE A 47 14.01 -6.68 -6.87
N PRO A 48 14.52 -5.83 -7.77
CA PRO A 48 15.81 -6.07 -8.42
C PRO A 48 16.95 -6.06 -7.40
N HIS A 49 17.84 -7.07 -7.46
CA HIS A 49 18.90 -7.27 -6.46
C HIS A 49 19.86 -6.10 -6.29
N ASN A 50 20.04 -5.29 -7.33
CA ASN A 50 21.01 -4.19 -7.38
C ASN A 50 20.38 -2.80 -7.30
N ILE A 51 19.06 -2.68 -7.12
CA ILE A 51 18.42 -1.38 -6.96
C ILE A 51 18.80 -0.75 -5.63
N GLN A 52 19.12 0.53 -5.65
CA GLN A 52 19.40 1.32 -4.44
C GLN A 52 18.11 2.01 -4.01
N LEU A 53 17.66 1.75 -2.78
CA LEU A 53 16.44 2.37 -2.23
C LEU A 53 16.63 2.67 -0.74
N ARG A 54 15.87 3.64 -0.26
CA ARG A 54 15.53 3.76 1.16
C ARG A 54 14.06 3.35 1.33
N VAL A 55 13.83 2.26 2.03
CA VAL A 55 12.49 1.72 2.29
C VAL A 55 12.11 2.00 3.74
N THR A 56 11.00 2.70 3.95
CA THR A 56 10.38 2.87 5.25
C THR A 56 9.09 2.06 5.29
N THR A 57 8.86 1.31 6.37
CA THR A 57 7.66 0.49 6.52
C THR A 57 7.27 0.32 7.99
N THR A 58 5.97 0.18 8.24
CA THR A 58 5.42 -0.25 9.53
C THR A 58 5.33 -1.77 9.63
N SER A 59 5.43 -2.50 8.53
CA SER A 59 5.37 -3.97 8.50
C SER A 59 6.68 -4.61 8.96
N MET A 60 6.65 -5.35 10.06
CA MET A 60 7.83 -6.05 10.57
C MET A 60 8.32 -7.13 9.59
N SER A 61 7.41 -7.85 8.95
CA SER A 61 7.77 -8.86 7.96
C SER A 61 8.37 -8.26 6.70
N ALA A 62 7.80 -7.17 6.17
CA ALA A 62 8.34 -6.49 5.01
C ALA A 62 9.72 -5.91 5.30
N ALA A 63 9.92 -5.32 6.49
CA ALA A 63 11.23 -4.80 6.89
C ALA A 63 12.31 -5.89 6.85
N LEU A 64 12.03 -7.06 7.41
CA LEU A 64 12.97 -8.19 7.40
C LEU A 64 13.24 -8.72 5.99
N GLU A 65 12.24 -8.77 5.11
CA GLU A 65 12.42 -9.20 3.73
C GLU A 65 13.25 -8.19 2.92
N PHE A 66 12.95 -6.88 2.99
CA PHE A 66 13.74 -5.85 2.31
C PHE A 66 15.18 -5.78 2.82
N ASN A 67 15.41 -6.02 4.10
CA ASN A 67 16.75 -6.00 4.71
C ASN A 67 17.69 -7.11 4.20
N LYS A 68 17.18 -8.09 3.45
CA LYS A 68 18.02 -9.10 2.77
C LYS A 68 18.75 -8.55 1.53
N PHE A 69 18.33 -7.40 1.02
CA PHE A 69 18.92 -6.79 -0.16
C PHE A 69 20.03 -5.81 0.23
N PRO A 70 21.29 -6.00 -0.24
CA PRO A 70 22.45 -5.25 0.26
C PRO A 70 22.42 -3.75 -0.05
N ASN A 71 21.67 -3.34 -1.07
CA ASN A 71 21.58 -1.95 -1.51
C ASN A 71 20.31 -1.25 -1.06
N ILE A 72 19.53 -1.86 -0.17
CA ILE A 72 18.31 -1.26 0.40
C ILE A 72 18.57 -0.87 1.85
N ASP A 73 18.47 0.43 2.12
CA ASP A 73 18.47 0.98 3.47
C ASP A 73 17.05 0.89 4.04
N VAL A 74 16.84 0.10 5.09
CA VAL A 74 15.52 -0.17 5.65
C VAL A 74 15.30 0.55 6.97
N ILE A 75 14.28 1.38 7.02
CA ILE A 75 13.78 2.00 8.25
C ILE A 75 12.49 1.29 8.67
N ALA A 76 12.57 0.46 9.68
CA ALA A 76 11.39 -0.13 10.31
C ALA A 76 10.80 0.85 11.33
N ILE A 77 9.59 1.32 11.09
CA ILE A 77 8.87 2.16 12.05
C ILE A 77 8.54 1.30 13.27
N GLY A 78 8.98 1.75 14.43
CA GLY A 78 8.71 1.09 15.72
C GLY A 78 7.37 1.49 16.32
N GLY A 79 7.01 0.84 17.43
CA GLY A 79 5.77 1.13 18.17
C GLY A 79 5.14 -0.14 18.73
N ARG A 80 3.85 -0.07 19.10
CA ARG A 80 3.07 -1.23 19.49
C ARG A 80 2.81 -2.12 18.27
N VAL A 81 3.15 -3.39 18.35
CA VAL A 81 2.92 -4.31 17.23
C VAL A 81 1.50 -4.86 17.27
N SER A 82 0.75 -4.65 16.20
CA SER A 82 -0.57 -5.23 15.98
C SER A 82 -0.48 -6.75 15.79
N LYS A 83 -1.30 -7.51 16.52
CA LYS A 83 -1.36 -8.97 16.38
C LYS A 83 -1.98 -9.40 15.05
N THR A 84 -2.87 -8.57 14.50
CA THR A 84 -3.61 -8.88 13.26
C THR A 84 -2.76 -8.64 12.02
N THR A 85 -2.07 -7.49 11.96
CA THR A 85 -1.30 -7.08 10.77
C THR A 85 0.20 -7.32 10.91
N LYS A 86 0.69 -7.60 12.12
CA LYS A 86 2.13 -7.72 12.44
C LYS A 86 2.91 -6.44 12.11
N SER A 87 2.24 -5.30 12.23
CA SER A 87 2.77 -3.98 11.90
C SER A 87 2.85 -3.09 13.12
N ALA A 88 3.75 -2.12 13.11
CA ALA A 88 3.80 -1.08 14.12
C ALA A 88 2.54 -0.21 14.05
N ALA A 89 2.04 0.18 15.21
CA ALA A 89 0.83 0.98 15.37
C ALA A 89 0.97 1.92 16.59
N GLY A 90 0.03 2.87 16.67
CA GLY A 90 -0.10 3.77 17.79
C GLY A 90 0.70 5.07 17.66
N PRO A 91 0.68 5.94 18.71
CA PRO A 91 1.17 7.31 18.60
C PRO A 91 2.68 7.41 18.31
N ILE A 92 3.51 6.51 18.84
CA ILE A 92 4.96 6.51 18.58
C ILE A 92 5.24 6.29 17.07
N ALA A 93 4.56 5.31 16.47
CA ALA A 93 4.68 5.04 15.04
C ALA A 93 4.21 6.23 14.20
N LEU A 94 3.10 6.85 14.59
CA LEU A 94 2.53 8.00 13.91
C LEU A 94 3.45 9.23 13.97
N GLU A 95 3.98 9.56 15.13
CA GLU A 95 4.89 10.69 15.34
C GLU A 95 6.15 10.55 14.47
N LEU A 96 6.76 9.36 14.47
CA LEU A 96 7.94 9.11 13.65
C LEU A 96 7.61 9.23 12.16
N LEU A 97 6.50 8.65 11.71
CA LEU A 97 6.09 8.70 10.30
C LEU A 97 5.81 10.12 9.84
N GLN A 98 5.17 10.95 10.67
CA GLN A 98 4.89 12.35 10.38
C GLN A 98 6.14 13.24 10.26
N SER A 99 7.28 12.80 10.80
CA SER A 99 8.56 13.52 10.68
C SER A 99 9.35 13.16 9.41
N MET A 100 8.85 12.23 8.59
CA MET A 100 9.53 11.72 7.40
C MET A 100 8.90 12.28 6.11
N TYR A 101 9.66 12.21 5.01
CA TYR A 101 9.17 12.53 3.67
C TYR A 101 9.56 11.43 2.69
N PHE A 102 8.63 11.11 1.78
CA PHE A 102 8.82 10.07 0.79
C PHE A 102 8.61 10.60 -0.62
N LYS A 103 9.35 10.06 -1.57
CA LYS A 103 9.08 10.30 -2.98
C LYS A 103 7.81 9.59 -3.41
N THR A 104 7.64 8.33 -2.97
CA THR A 104 6.46 7.53 -3.31
C THR A 104 6.01 6.71 -2.10
N ALA A 105 4.70 6.70 -1.84
CA ALA A 105 4.06 5.75 -0.95
C ALA A 105 3.29 4.70 -1.74
N PHE A 106 3.51 3.43 -1.43
CA PHE A 106 2.72 2.30 -1.93
C PHE A 106 1.74 1.87 -0.84
N ILE A 107 0.46 2.11 -1.08
CA ILE A 107 -0.59 1.96 -0.07
C ILE A 107 -1.56 0.85 -0.48
N GLY A 108 -1.77 -0.09 0.43
CA GLY A 108 -2.83 -1.08 0.32
C GLY A 108 -4.08 -0.65 1.09
N VAL A 109 -5.26 -1.04 0.61
CA VAL A 109 -6.52 -0.71 1.28
C VAL A 109 -7.41 -1.94 1.42
N PRO A 110 -8.19 -2.03 2.52
CA PRO A 110 -9.12 -3.14 2.69
C PRO A 110 -10.39 -2.98 1.86
N TYR A 111 -10.89 -1.75 1.69
CA TYR A 111 -12.16 -1.44 1.03
C TYR A 111 -12.11 -0.09 0.32
N ILE A 112 -12.65 -0.05 -0.89
CA ILE A 112 -12.90 1.17 -1.65
C ILE A 112 -14.26 1.05 -2.32
N THR A 113 -15.03 2.16 -2.33
CA THR A 113 -16.28 2.18 -3.09
C THR A 113 -16.03 2.50 -4.56
N VAL A 114 -17.02 2.22 -5.41
CA VAL A 114 -17.01 2.63 -6.82
C VAL A 114 -16.78 4.14 -6.96
N ASP A 115 -17.33 4.94 -6.04
CA ASP A 115 -17.16 6.41 -6.00
C ASP A 115 -15.79 6.85 -5.45
N GLY A 116 -14.96 5.90 -5.03
CA GLY A 116 -13.59 6.17 -4.58
C GLY A 116 -13.46 6.54 -3.10
N ILE A 117 -14.43 6.22 -2.26
CA ILE A 117 -14.32 6.38 -0.80
C ILE A 117 -13.58 5.17 -0.23
N ILE A 118 -12.44 5.40 0.37
CA ILE A 118 -11.63 4.35 1.01
C ILE A 118 -11.94 4.29 2.50
N THR A 119 -12.25 3.09 2.99
CA THR A 119 -12.63 2.86 4.39
C THR A 119 -11.85 1.70 5.01
N SER A 120 -11.76 1.72 6.34
CA SER A 120 -11.14 0.67 7.14
C SER A 120 -11.80 0.55 8.51
N ASN A 121 -11.65 -0.61 9.15
CA ASN A 121 -12.09 -0.85 10.53
C ASN A 121 -10.95 -0.64 11.55
N ALA A 122 -9.71 -0.50 11.11
CA ALA A 122 -8.54 -0.43 11.96
C ALA A 122 -8.10 1.02 12.18
N ILE A 123 -8.53 1.64 13.27
CA ILE A 123 -8.27 3.06 13.58
C ILE A 123 -6.78 3.40 13.57
N ASP A 124 -5.96 2.57 14.22
CA ASP A 124 -4.51 2.80 14.30
C ASP A 124 -3.87 2.82 12.90
N GLU A 125 -4.30 1.93 11.99
CA GLU A 125 -3.82 1.88 10.60
C GLU A 125 -4.28 3.08 9.77
N ILE A 126 -5.49 3.57 10.01
CA ILE A 126 -6.05 4.75 9.32
C ILE A 126 -5.13 5.96 9.51
N HIS A 127 -4.71 6.24 10.74
CA HIS A 127 -3.85 7.38 11.02
C HIS A 127 -2.47 7.25 10.36
N LEU A 128 -1.89 6.05 10.36
CA LEU A 128 -0.60 5.78 9.74
C LEU A 128 -0.66 5.92 8.21
N LYS A 129 -1.69 5.34 7.57
CA LYS A 129 -1.86 5.46 6.12
C LYS A 129 -2.12 6.92 5.70
N LYS A 130 -2.93 7.66 6.45
CA LYS A 130 -3.13 9.10 6.22
C LYS A 130 -1.81 9.88 6.31
N ALA A 131 -1.00 9.60 7.32
CA ALA A 131 0.30 10.23 7.47
C ALA A 131 1.24 9.88 6.31
N ALA A 132 1.32 8.61 5.92
CA ALA A 132 2.15 8.17 4.81
C ALA A 132 1.76 8.86 3.49
N ILE A 133 0.46 8.96 3.21
CA ILE A 133 -0.06 9.67 2.03
C ILE A 133 0.33 11.15 2.09
N ALA A 134 0.08 11.82 3.22
CA ALA A 134 0.37 13.25 3.39
C ALA A 134 1.86 13.59 3.32
N GLN A 135 2.74 12.67 3.72
CA GLN A 135 4.19 12.83 3.70
C GLN A 135 4.86 12.39 2.39
N SER A 136 4.07 12.01 1.38
CA SER A 136 4.57 11.53 0.10
C SER A 136 4.30 12.51 -1.04
N GLN A 137 5.28 12.66 -1.94
CA GLN A 137 5.09 13.46 -3.15
C GLN A 137 4.13 12.78 -4.12
N ARG A 138 4.09 11.43 -4.09
CA ARG A 138 3.22 10.60 -4.92
C ARG A 138 2.72 9.42 -4.09
N SER A 139 1.42 9.15 -4.16
CA SER A 139 0.81 7.96 -3.55
C SER A 139 0.24 7.06 -4.62
N ILE A 140 0.58 5.78 -4.56
CA ILE A 140 0.12 4.73 -5.47
C ILE A 140 -0.73 3.75 -4.68
N LEU A 141 -1.96 3.58 -5.12
CA LEU A 141 -2.91 2.62 -4.56
C LEU A 141 -2.71 1.25 -5.19
N LEU A 142 -2.41 0.24 -4.37
CA LEU A 142 -2.27 -1.16 -4.78
C LEU A 142 -3.44 -1.97 -4.24
N MET A 143 -4.29 -2.48 -5.12
CA MET A 143 -5.43 -3.27 -4.71
C MET A 143 -5.86 -4.28 -5.77
N ASP A 144 -6.29 -5.45 -5.37
CA ASP A 144 -7.02 -6.35 -6.25
C ASP A 144 -8.50 -5.96 -6.33
N SER A 145 -9.18 -6.34 -7.42
CA SER A 145 -10.56 -5.99 -7.73
C SER A 145 -11.58 -6.35 -6.63
N SER A 146 -11.27 -7.34 -5.79
CA SER A 146 -12.14 -7.74 -4.67
C SER A 146 -12.29 -6.66 -3.59
N LYS A 147 -11.49 -5.59 -3.65
CA LYS A 147 -11.57 -4.46 -2.70
C LYS A 147 -12.61 -3.42 -3.08
N ILE A 148 -13.18 -3.52 -4.30
CA ILE A 148 -14.19 -2.58 -4.80
C ILE A 148 -15.58 -3.03 -4.32
N HIS A 149 -16.27 -2.16 -3.61
CA HIS A 149 -17.58 -2.41 -3.02
C HIS A 149 -18.59 -1.32 -3.40
N LYS A 150 -19.89 -1.60 -3.24
CA LYS A 150 -20.95 -0.61 -3.52
C LYS A 150 -21.05 0.45 -2.41
N GLU A 151 -20.90 0.03 -1.17
CA GLU A 151 -21.13 0.87 0.01
C GLU A 151 -19.85 0.97 0.86
N PRO A 152 -19.59 2.12 1.47
CA PRO A 152 -18.49 2.27 2.40
C PRO A 152 -18.76 1.50 3.69
N ILE A 153 -17.71 0.99 4.30
CA ILE A 153 -17.79 0.32 5.59
C ILE A 153 -16.99 1.09 6.63
N ASN A 154 -17.67 1.39 7.75
CA ASN A 154 -17.09 1.95 8.96
C ASN A 154 -16.40 3.31 8.76
N ILE A 155 -15.08 3.44 8.91
CA ILE A 155 -14.40 4.72 9.07
C ILE A 155 -13.68 5.11 7.76
N LYS A 156 -13.88 6.36 7.32
CA LYS A 156 -13.19 6.90 6.15
C LYS A 156 -11.68 7.02 6.44
N LEU A 157 -10.91 6.34 5.59
CA LEU A 157 -9.46 6.41 5.59
C LEU A 157 -8.97 7.52 4.65
N ALA A 158 -9.37 7.47 3.39
CA ALA A 158 -8.90 8.35 2.34
C ALA A 158 -9.95 8.48 1.24
N SER A 159 -9.63 9.22 0.21
CA SER A 159 -10.37 9.30 -1.05
C SER A 159 -9.47 8.87 -2.20
N LEU A 160 -10.07 8.43 -3.30
CA LEU A 160 -9.34 8.14 -4.53
C LEU A 160 -8.53 9.37 -5.01
N ASP A 161 -9.00 10.59 -4.73
CA ASP A 161 -8.32 11.86 -5.06
C ASP A 161 -6.97 12.04 -4.33
N ASP A 162 -6.71 11.30 -3.27
CA ASP A 162 -5.44 11.33 -2.54
C ASP A 162 -4.32 10.55 -3.25
N PHE A 163 -4.63 9.91 -4.40
CA PHE A 163 -3.72 9.06 -5.15
C PHE A 163 -3.50 9.56 -6.56
N GLN A 164 -2.27 9.46 -7.05
CA GLN A 164 -1.90 9.80 -8.43
C GLN A 164 -1.99 8.61 -9.36
N MET A 165 -1.97 7.38 -8.80
CA MET A 165 -2.03 6.15 -9.57
C MET A 165 -2.76 5.05 -8.80
N VAL A 166 -3.46 4.22 -9.55
CA VAL A 166 -4.03 2.94 -9.08
C VAL A 166 -3.41 1.80 -9.89
N ILE A 167 -2.97 0.75 -9.22
CA ILE A 167 -2.59 -0.51 -9.88
C ILE A 167 -3.55 -1.59 -9.40
N THR A 168 -4.28 -2.18 -10.35
CA THR A 168 -5.32 -3.19 -10.07
C THR A 168 -5.35 -4.26 -11.15
N ASP A 169 -6.11 -5.34 -10.92
CA ASP A 169 -6.26 -6.41 -11.90
C ASP A 169 -7.40 -6.16 -12.92
N SER A 170 -7.44 -6.95 -14.00
CA SER A 170 -8.37 -6.81 -15.12
C SER A 170 -9.84 -7.05 -14.77
N ARG A 171 -10.17 -7.53 -13.57
CA ARG A 171 -11.54 -7.71 -13.10
C ARG A 171 -12.09 -6.50 -12.33
N ALA A 172 -11.35 -5.38 -12.31
CA ALA A 172 -11.82 -4.17 -11.67
C ALA A 172 -13.13 -3.65 -12.28
N ASP A 173 -14.04 -3.18 -11.44
CA ASP A 173 -15.35 -2.67 -11.84
C ASP A 173 -15.23 -1.53 -12.86
N SER A 174 -15.98 -1.59 -13.96
CA SER A 174 -15.91 -0.61 -15.04
C SER A 174 -16.31 0.81 -14.61
N ASN A 175 -17.25 0.95 -13.66
CA ASN A 175 -17.64 2.25 -13.14
C ASN A 175 -16.54 2.84 -12.25
N PHE A 176 -15.84 1.99 -11.48
CA PHE A 176 -14.67 2.41 -10.73
C PHE A 176 -13.55 2.92 -11.67
N LEU A 177 -13.27 2.20 -12.74
CA LEU A 177 -12.29 2.61 -13.76
C LEU A 177 -12.69 3.91 -14.45
N ALA A 178 -13.97 4.09 -14.77
CA ALA A 178 -14.50 5.33 -15.33
C ALA A 178 -14.32 6.52 -14.36
N ASN A 179 -14.59 6.31 -13.07
CA ASN A 179 -14.35 7.31 -12.03
C ASN A 179 -12.86 7.70 -11.92
N CYS A 180 -11.94 6.73 -12.01
CA CYS A 180 -10.50 7.03 -12.06
C CYS A 180 -10.14 7.93 -13.26
N MET A 181 -10.70 7.65 -14.45
CA MET A 181 -10.46 8.44 -15.65
C MET A 181 -11.01 9.87 -15.51
N GLU A 182 -12.22 10.03 -14.99
CA GLU A 182 -12.84 11.33 -14.73
C GLU A 182 -11.99 12.19 -13.81
N LYS A 183 -11.44 11.58 -12.77
CA LYS A 183 -10.53 12.21 -11.79
C LYS A 183 -9.08 12.37 -12.30
N LYS A 184 -8.80 11.95 -13.54
CA LYS A 184 -7.45 11.98 -14.15
C LYS A 184 -6.39 11.22 -13.35
N ILE A 185 -6.80 10.15 -12.67
CA ILE A 185 -5.91 9.26 -11.94
C ILE A 185 -5.37 8.23 -12.92
N GLN A 186 -4.06 8.05 -12.96
CA GLN A 186 -3.43 7.03 -13.78
C GLN A 186 -3.85 5.63 -13.32
N VAL A 187 -4.28 4.77 -14.23
CA VAL A 187 -4.63 3.39 -13.91
C VAL A 187 -3.73 2.44 -14.69
N ASN A 188 -3.09 1.54 -13.97
CA ASN A 188 -2.35 0.42 -14.54
C ASN A 188 -3.14 -0.87 -14.24
N ILE A 189 -3.69 -1.48 -15.29
CA ILE A 189 -4.48 -2.72 -15.21
C ILE A 189 -3.55 -3.87 -15.56
N VAL A 190 -3.40 -4.84 -14.66
CA VAL A 190 -2.54 -6.00 -14.86
C VAL A 190 -3.34 -7.28 -15.06
N GLU A 191 -2.79 -8.19 -15.83
CA GLU A 191 -3.29 -9.56 -15.95
C GLU A 191 -2.58 -10.45 -14.93
N PRO A 192 -3.33 -11.23 -14.12
CA PRO A 192 -2.82 -12.16 -13.10
C PRO A 192 -2.00 -13.32 -13.67
#